data_eb4e8333bd3586b29b3c3d4cccd62838
#
_entry.id   eb4e8333bd3586b29b3c3d4cccd62838
#
_cell.length_a   1.000
_cell.length_b   1.000
_cell.length_c   1.000
_cell.angle_alpha   90.00
_cell.angle_beta   90.00
_cell.angle_gamma   90.00
#
_symmetry.space_group_name_H-M   'P 1'
#
loop_
_entity.id
_entity.type
_entity.pdbx_description
1 polymer ?
#
loop_
_entity_poly.entity_id
_entity_poly.type
_entity_poly.pdbx_seq_one_letter_code
_entity_poly.pdbx_strand_id
1 'polypeptide(L)'
;MPSPRLIRAVAVLTFGLVLQACAGKAPPALSLMPAPDAFDSGAFDRAADDRPVGDIPDGGILYATGRQKSAGNAPGDFYTTERSLVVHLGEAQVRVSNPAITWRQARELALLKNQSKDYPIVVSGVTEYGFLNRSVTPYVDPGQQAAPPAQATARFAAEVNRRLERTRQKDVYIYVHGYKVAFDNPVLVAAEMWHFMGYEGVFVAYSWPSTPEATAYVGDVDTAMGMARNLRELVHMLETDTTAERIHIIGYSAGTRLVARTLEQMALLNRGQGTGGERYGAKLENVFLISSDVDRSVFGAYLADGALDVSRHLIIYASKQDQALQISEKITGHERLGEALPPDQVPAPFANLLKSRPDRVSYIDVSAAPDISSGNGHGYFRGSPWVSSDLMIRLMYRLPPEVRGLVRDPKTGILSFPTDYDQRMKRALQDLKSGRPSGS
;
A
#
# COMPACT_ATOMS: atom_id res chain seq x y z
N MET A 1 10.89 -41.33 -40.05
CA MET A 1 10.45 -41.23 -38.66
C MET A 1 11.68 -41.24 -37.77
N PRO A 2 11.93 -40.25 -36.93
CA PRO A 2 13.09 -40.24 -36.04
C PRO A 2 12.94 -41.28 -34.93
N SER A 3 14.05 -41.92 -34.55
CA SER A 3 14.05 -43.03 -33.60
C SER A 3 13.64 -42.58 -32.19
N PRO A 4 12.97 -43.45 -31.40
CA PRO A 4 12.49 -43.11 -30.06
C PRO A 4 13.61 -42.70 -29.06
N ARG A 5 14.89 -43.03 -29.42
CA ARG A 5 16.06 -42.58 -28.63
C ARG A 5 16.40 -41.11 -28.86
N LEU A 6 16.14 -40.57 -30.06
CA LEU A 6 16.39 -39.15 -30.38
C LEU A 6 15.35 -38.24 -29.67
N ILE A 7 14.08 -38.67 -29.59
CA ILE A 7 13.01 -37.94 -28.92
C ILE A 7 13.26 -37.88 -27.41
N ARG A 8 13.78 -38.97 -26.80
CA ARG A 8 14.14 -38.94 -25.36
C ARG A 8 15.36 -38.05 -25.04
N ALA A 9 16.35 -38.00 -25.95
CA ALA A 9 17.51 -37.13 -25.74
C ALA A 9 17.16 -35.64 -25.87
N VAL A 10 16.27 -35.29 -26.80
CA VAL A 10 15.80 -33.89 -26.94
C VAL A 10 14.90 -33.48 -25.78
N ALA A 11 14.04 -34.37 -25.27
CA ALA A 11 13.20 -34.08 -24.10
C ALA A 11 14.01 -33.90 -22.80
N VAL A 12 15.09 -34.67 -22.63
CA VAL A 12 15.98 -34.51 -21.45
C VAL A 12 16.84 -33.25 -21.57
N LEU A 13 17.28 -32.85 -22.75
CA LEU A 13 18.03 -31.59 -22.96
C LEU A 13 17.13 -30.36 -22.81
N THR A 14 15.87 -30.38 -23.25
CA THR A 14 14.92 -29.30 -23.05
C THR A 14 14.49 -29.18 -21.56
N PHE A 15 14.36 -30.32 -20.86
CA PHE A 15 14.04 -30.29 -19.42
C PHE A 15 15.24 -29.81 -18.57
N GLY A 16 16.47 -30.14 -18.97
CA GLY A 16 17.69 -29.62 -18.30
C GLY A 16 17.94 -28.14 -18.52
N LEU A 17 17.56 -27.57 -19.67
CA LEU A 17 17.68 -26.12 -19.96
C LEU A 17 16.60 -25.29 -19.24
N VAL A 18 15.44 -25.88 -18.95
CA VAL A 18 14.38 -25.20 -18.18
C VAL A 18 14.72 -25.15 -16.69
N LEU A 19 15.46 -26.13 -16.16
CA LEU A 19 15.88 -26.15 -14.74
C LEU A 19 17.05 -25.20 -14.43
N GLN A 20 17.85 -24.77 -15.40
CA GLN A 20 18.89 -23.75 -15.18
C GLN A 20 18.39 -22.31 -15.28
N ALA A 21 17.14 -22.08 -15.72
CA ALA A 21 16.52 -20.75 -15.76
C ALA A 21 15.88 -20.32 -14.43
N CYS A 22 15.86 -21.20 -13.41
CA CYS A 22 15.29 -20.94 -12.08
C CYS A 22 16.27 -20.47 -11.01
N ALA A 23 17.45 -19.99 -11.39
CA ALA A 23 18.25 -19.15 -10.50
C ALA A 23 17.55 -17.78 -10.44
N GLY A 24 16.65 -17.61 -9.48
CA GLY A 24 15.88 -16.38 -9.28
C GLY A 24 16.81 -15.19 -9.24
N LYS A 25 16.67 -14.28 -10.21
CA LYS A 25 17.29 -12.97 -10.12
C LYS A 25 16.74 -12.33 -8.84
N ALA A 26 17.64 -11.94 -7.95
CA ALA A 26 17.25 -11.12 -6.79
C ALA A 26 16.32 -10.00 -7.26
N PRO A 27 15.21 -9.73 -6.56
CA PRO A 27 14.33 -8.64 -6.94
C PRO A 27 15.13 -7.35 -7.05
N PRO A 28 14.88 -6.50 -8.04
CA PRO A 28 15.61 -5.26 -8.19
C PRO A 28 15.49 -4.44 -6.90
N ALA A 29 16.62 -3.96 -6.40
CA ALA A 29 16.63 -3.05 -5.25
C ALA A 29 15.69 -1.85 -5.55
N LEU A 30 14.96 -1.38 -4.55
CA LEU A 30 14.06 -0.25 -4.71
C LEU A 30 14.88 1.04 -4.71
N SER A 31 14.79 1.81 -5.79
CA SER A 31 15.32 3.19 -5.81
C SER A 31 14.33 4.12 -5.10
N LEU A 32 14.87 5.12 -4.37
CA LEU A 32 14.03 6.15 -3.73
C LEU A 32 13.15 6.86 -4.77
N MET A 33 11.91 7.12 -4.40
CA MET A 33 11.00 7.93 -5.23
C MET A 33 11.45 9.40 -5.28
N PRO A 34 11.10 10.17 -6.33
CA PRO A 34 11.26 11.61 -6.31
C PRO A 34 10.55 12.20 -5.09
N ALA A 35 11.18 13.18 -4.45
CA ALA A 35 10.52 13.84 -3.32
C ALA A 35 9.18 14.46 -3.75
N PRO A 36 8.12 14.27 -2.98
CA PRO A 36 6.85 14.96 -3.22
C PRO A 36 7.03 16.49 -3.21
N ASP A 37 6.34 17.22 -4.09
CA ASP A 37 6.43 18.68 -4.12
C ASP A 37 5.99 19.34 -2.80
N ALA A 38 5.06 18.71 -2.08
CA ALA A 38 4.67 19.13 -0.75
C ALA A 38 5.83 19.05 0.26
N PHE A 39 6.72 18.09 0.10
CA PHE A 39 7.91 17.94 0.93
C PHE A 39 8.92 19.07 0.65
N ASP A 40 9.15 19.42 -0.63
CA ASP A 40 10.01 20.52 -1.04
C ASP A 40 9.54 21.87 -0.46
N SER A 41 8.25 22.05 -0.24
CA SER A 41 7.69 23.25 0.41
C SER A 41 8.03 23.36 1.89
N GLY A 42 8.70 22.37 2.46
CA GLY A 42 8.98 22.25 3.89
C GLY A 42 7.74 21.99 4.76
N ALA A 43 6.59 21.67 4.15
CA ALA A 43 5.36 21.40 4.90
C ALA A 43 5.48 20.16 5.78
N PHE A 44 6.26 19.16 5.31
CA PHE A 44 6.54 17.93 6.04
C PHE A 44 7.91 17.94 6.74
N ASP A 45 8.72 19.01 6.53
CA ASP A 45 10.04 19.10 7.12
C ASP A 45 9.97 19.48 8.60
N ARG A 46 9.40 18.58 9.41
CA ARG A 46 9.49 18.64 10.86
C ARG A 46 10.80 18.07 11.39
N ALA A 47 11.62 17.48 10.56
CA ALA A 47 12.97 17.08 10.90
C ALA A 47 13.94 18.27 11.03
N ALA A 48 13.49 19.50 10.70
CA ALA A 48 14.14 20.72 11.16
C ALA A 48 14.06 20.91 12.69
N ASP A 49 13.16 20.20 13.38
CA ASP A 49 13.16 20.09 14.83
C ASP A 49 14.29 19.14 15.27
N ASP A 50 15.49 19.68 15.41
CA ASP A 50 16.65 19.29 16.25
C ASP A 50 17.02 17.80 16.40
N ARG A 51 16.41 16.86 15.69
CA ARG A 51 16.85 15.45 15.70
C ARG A 51 17.73 15.15 14.50
N PRO A 52 19.02 14.83 14.71
CA PRO A 52 19.84 14.33 13.62
C PRO A 52 19.27 12.99 13.16
N VAL A 53 18.50 13.00 12.08
CA VAL A 53 18.02 11.77 11.45
C VAL A 53 19.19 11.17 10.65
N GLY A 54 20.10 10.51 11.36
CA GLY A 54 21.17 9.74 10.72
C GLY A 54 20.63 8.48 10.06
N ASP A 55 19.65 7.84 10.71
CA ASP A 55 19.06 6.57 10.31
C ASP A 55 17.51 6.62 10.42
N ILE A 56 16.85 5.62 9.83
CA ILE A 56 15.41 5.46 9.99
C ILE A 56 15.06 5.23 11.47
N PRO A 57 14.09 5.94 12.03
CA PRO A 57 13.68 5.77 13.42
C PRO A 57 13.32 4.32 13.74
N ASP A 58 13.57 3.87 14.97
CA ASP A 58 13.32 2.51 15.44
C ASP A 58 14.05 1.41 14.63
N GLY A 59 14.94 1.77 13.72
CA GLY A 59 15.72 0.84 12.89
C GLY A 59 14.95 0.22 11.73
N GLY A 60 13.62 0.44 11.61
CA GLY A 60 12.87 -0.22 10.56
C GLY A 60 11.34 -0.06 10.60
N ILE A 61 10.70 -0.91 9.84
CA ILE A 61 9.25 -0.92 9.58
C ILE A 61 8.63 -2.16 10.21
N LEU A 62 7.47 -2.00 10.86
CA LEU A 62 6.66 -3.13 11.28
C LEU A 62 6.05 -3.83 10.06
N TYR A 63 5.97 -5.15 10.11
CA TYR A 63 5.33 -5.91 9.04
C TYR A 63 4.34 -6.94 9.58
N ALA A 64 3.36 -7.25 8.74
CA ALA A 64 2.50 -8.42 8.84
C ALA A 64 2.54 -9.15 7.50
N THR A 65 2.80 -10.46 7.49
CA THR A 65 2.91 -11.22 6.26
C THR A 65 2.22 -12.57 6.32
N GLY A 66 1.49 -12.88 5.24
CA GLY A 66 0.92 -14.21 5.01
C GLY A 66 1.84 -15.14 4.22
N ARG A 67 3.12 -14.77 4.06
CA ARG A 67 4.13 -15.58 3.38
C ARG A 67 4.73 -16.64 4.29
N GLN A 68 5.08 -17.78 3.71
CA GLN A 68 5.85 -18.81 4.42
C GLN A 68 7.25 -18.28 4.72
N LYS A 69 7.71 -18.47 5.96
CA LYS A 69 9.08 -18.12 6.36
C LYS A 69 10.10 -18.94 5.57
N SER A 70 11.16 -18.28 5.08
CA SER A 70 12.29 -18.96 4.46
C SER A 70 13.14 -19.72 5.52
N ALA A 71 13.81 -20.75 5.08
CA ALA A 71 14.83 -21.43 5.91
C ALA A 71 16.13 -20.61 6.04
N GLY A 72 16.33 -19.63 5.11
CA GLY A 72 17.46 -18.71 5.11
C GLY A 72 17.17 -17.43 5.92
N ASN A 73 18.22 -16.67 6.19
CA ASN A 73 18.15 -15.33 6.81
C ASN A 73 19.01 -14.31 6.06
N ALA A 74 19.41 -14.63 4.83
CA ALA A 74 20.15 -13.70 3.99
C ALA A 74 19.23 -12.53 3.54
N PRO A 75 19.75 -11.33 3.31
CA PRO A 75 18.99 -10.24 2.72
C PRO A 75 18.27 -10.69 1.44
N GLY A 76 16.97 -10.46 1.35
CA GLY A 76 16.11 -10.91 0.25
C GLY A 76 15.57 -12.35 0.38
N ASP A 77 15.93 -13.10 1.42
CA ASP A 77 15.51 -14.48 1.68
C ASP A 77 14.84 -14.67 3.05
N PHE A 78 14.06 -13.71 3.50
CA PHE A 78 13.37 -13.79 4.79
C PHE A 78 12.06 -14.57 4.73
N TYR A 79 11.30 -14.36 3.66
CA TYR A 79 10.01 -14.99 3.41
C TYR A 79 9.90 -15.40 1.94
N THR A 80 9.30 -16.56 1.70
CA THR A 80 9.09 -17.11 0.36
C THR A 80 7.88 -16.47 -0.34
N THR A 81 7.57 -16.93 -1.54
CA THR A 81 6.34 -16.60 -2.27
C THR A 81 5.17 -17.48 -1.86
N GLU A 82 5.44 -18.57 -1.13
CA GLU A 82 4.43 -19.52 -0.69
C GLU A 82 3.51 -18.93 0.39
N ARG A 83 2.26 -19.36 0.35
CA ARG A 83 1.24 -18.95 1.32
C ARG A 83 1.43 -19.67 2.65
N SER A 84 1.56 -18.90 3.73
CA SER A 84 1.47 -19.42 5.09
C SER A 84 0.01 -19.60 5.50
N LEU A 85 -0.22 -20.53 6.45
CA LEU A 85 -1.54 -20.73 7.08
C LEU A 85 -1.89 -19.63 8.10
N VAL A 86 -0.92 -18.80 8.48
CA VAL A 86 -1.04 -17.74 9.49
C VAL A 86 -0.42 -16.44 9.00
N VAL A 87 -0.68 -15.36 9.71
CA VAL A 87 0.00 -14.08 9.53
C VAL A 87 1.16 -13.98 10.50
N HIS A 88 2.38 -13.86 9.98
CA HIS A 88 3.57 -13.58 10.76
C HIS A 88 3.67 -12.08 11.04
N LEU A 89 4.03 -11.73 12.27
CA LEU A 89 4.20 -10.36 12.74
C LEU A 89 5.68 -10.13 13.10
N GLY A 90 6.19 -8.95 12.80
CA GLY A 90 7.56 -8.62 13.15
C GLY A 90 7.98 -7.22 12.74
N GLU A 91 9.28 -7.02 12.73
CA GLU A 91 9.97 -5.79 12.39
C GLU A 91 11.07 -6.09 11.37
N ALA A 92 11.20 -5.24 10.36
CA ALA A 92 12.20 -5.34 9.31
C ALA A 92 13.12 -4.11 9.35
N GLN A 93 14.42 -4.35 9.47
CA GLN A 93 15.44 -3.30 9.44
C GLN A 93 15.64 -2.83 8.00
N VAL A 94 15.63 -1.51 7.81
CA VAL A 94 15.81 -0.87 6.50
C VAL A 94 17.04 0.03 6.55
N ARG A 95 17.89 -0.07 5.53
CA ARG A 95 19.05 0.80 5.37
C ARG A 95 19.27 1.20 3.92
N VAL A 96 20.02 2.27 3.71
CA VAL A 96 20.57 2.59 2.39
C VAL A 96 21.69 1.59 2.09
N SER A 97 21.70 0.98 0.91
CA SER A 97 22.66 -0.08 0.55
C SER A 97 24.08 0.43 0.31
N ASN A 98 24.24 1.73 0.01
CA ASN A 98 25.54 2.36 -0.10
C ASN A 98 26.01 2.83 1.30
N PRO A 99 27.02 2.19 1.91
CA PRO A 99 27.48 2.55 3.26
C PRO A 99 28.13 3.94 3.34
N ALA A 100 28.46 4.56 2.20
CA ALA A 100 29.01 5.92 2.15
C ALA A 100 27.94 7.02 2.28
N ILE A 101 26.63 6.66 2.28
CA ILE A 101 25.52 7.59 2.28
C ILE A 101 24.61 7.33 3.46
N THR A 102 24.32 8.38 4.21
CA THR A 102 23.34 8.40 5.29
C THR A 102 21.93 8.67 4.75
N TRP A 103 20.90 8.36 5.53
CA TRP A 103 19.51 8.73 5.20
C TRP A 103 19.35 10.24 4.94
N ARG A 104 20.07 11.08 5.66
CA ARG A 104 20.08 12.53 5.42
C ARG A 104 20.55 12.86 4.00
N GLN A 105 21.66 12.28 3.57
CA GLN A 105 22.20 12.48 2.22
C GLN A 105 21.28 11.90 1.15
N ALA A 106 20.67 10.72 1.39
CA ALA A 106 19.67 10.15 0.50
C ALA A 106 18.45 11.07 0.36
N ARG A 107 18.02 11.72 1.44
CA ARG A 107 16.97 12.74 1.44
C ARG A 107 17.34 13.97 0.61
N GLU A 108 18.53 14.52 0.83
CA GLU A 108 19.05 15.66 0.07
C GLU A 108 19.08 15.36 -1.45
N LEU A 109 19.49 14.15 -1.80
CA LEU A 109 19.48 13.67 -3.19
C LEU A 109 18.07 13.50 -3.75
N ALA A 110 17.12 13.00 -2.97
CA ALA A 110 15.72 12.90 -3.37
C ALA A 110 15.09 14.27 -3.64
N LEU A 111 15.49 15.31 -2.89
CA LEU A 111 15.10 16.70 -3.11
C LEU A 111 15.58 17.25 -4.46
N LEU A 112 16.73 16.80 -4.95
CA LEU A 112 17.25 17.19 -6.26
C LEU A 112 16.42 16.62 -7.43
N LYS A 113 15.41 15.78 -7.18
CA LYS A 113 14.60 15.05 -8.18
C LYS A 113 15.45 14.24 -9.17
N ASN A 114 16.71 14.05 -8.82
CA ASN A 114 17.68 13.31 -9.60
C ASN A 114 17.60 11.86 -9.15
N GLN A 115 16.80 11.05 -9.85
CA GLN A 115 16.67 9.61 -9.57
C GLN A 115 17.98 8.90 -9.95
N SER A 116 18.96 8.99 -9.09
CA SER A 116 20.14 8.17 -9.24
C SER A 116 19.77 6.73 -8.87
N LYS A 117 20.02 5.79 -9.79
CA LYS A 117 19.91 4.36 -9.53
C LYS A 117 20.94 3.89 -8.48
N ASP A 118 21.80 4.77 -8.03
CA ASP A 118 22.98 4.48 -7.24
C ASP A 118 22.71 4.42 -5.72
N TYR A 119 21.47 4.65 -5.27
CA TYR A 119 21.11 4.67 -3.84
C TYR A 119 19.89 3.79 -3.53
N PRO A 120 19.98 2.48 -3.78
CA PRO A 120 18.91 1.57 -3.42
C PRO A 120 18.78 1.47 -1.90
N ILE A 121 17.54 1.37 -1.42
CA ILE A 121 17.25 0.96 -0.06
C ILE A 121 17.02 -0.55 -0.02
N VAL A 122 17.41 -1.18 1.07
CA VAL A 122 17.34 -2.63 1.24
C VAL A 122 16.85 -3.01 2.63
N VAL A 123 16.17 -4.15 2.72
CA VAL A 123 15.88 -4.82 4.00
C VAL A 123 17.17 -5.54 4.41
N SER A 124 17.73 -5.15 5.55
CA SER A 124 18.99 -5.72 6.04
C SER A 124 18.81 -6.85 7.05
N GLY A 125 17.63 -6.99 7.62
CA GLY A 125 17.29 -8.03 8.58
C GLY A 125 15.83 -7.98 8.98
N VAL A 126 15.33 -9.06 9.58
CA VAL A 126 14.00 -9.14 10.17
C VAL A 126 14.06 -9.72 11.58
N THR A 127 13.19 -9.23 12.45
CA THR A 127 12.90 -9.81 13.76
C THR A 127 11.45 -10.22 13.80
N GLU A 128 11.19 -11.51 13.74
CA GLU A 128 9.83 -12.05 13.86
C GLU A 128 9.40 -12.13 15.32
N TYR A 129 8.18 -11.69 15.61
CA TYR A 129 7.56 -11.78 16.94
C TYR A 129 6.74 -13.05 17.13
N GLY A 130 6.25 -13.63 16.02
CA GLY A 130 5.39 -14.80 15.95
C GLY A 130 4.12 -14.52 15.13
N PHE A 131 3.02 -15.19 15.44
CA PHE A 131 1.80 -15.16 14.63
C PHE A 131 0.73 -14.23 15.21
N LEU A 132 -0.04 -13.61 14.32
CA LEU A 132 -1.28 -12.92 14.69
C LEU A 132 -2.27 -13.96 15.24
N ASN A 133 -2.68 -13.84 16.50
CA ASN A 133 -3.54 -14.80 17.19
C ASN A 133 -4.83 -15.08 16.41
N ARG A 134 -5.49 -14.04 15.92
CA ARG A 134 -6.76 -14.16 15.17
C ARG A 134 -6.59 -14.73 13.75
N SER A 135 -5.35 -14.91 13.25
CA SER A 135 -5.10 -15.57 11.97
C SER A 135 -5.09 -17.09 12.07
N VAL A 136 -4.94 -17.63 13.27
CA VAL A 136 -4.90 -19.08 13.50
C VAL A 136 -6.22 -19.73 13.11
N THR A 137 -6.14 -20.87 12.43
CA THR A 137 -7.27 -21.66 11.93
C THR A 137 -7.13 -23.12 12.39
N PRO A 138 -8.19 -23.95 12.27
CA PRO A 138 -8.10 -25.38 12.61
C PRO A 138 -7.05 -26.21 11.83
N TYR A 139 -6.49 -25.64 10.75
CA TYR A 139 -5.41 -26.28 9.98
C TYR A 139 -4.00 -25.97 10.51
N VAL A 140 -3.88 -25.12 11.55
CA VAL A 140 -2.60 -24.76 12.16
C VAL A 140 -2.35 -25.64 13.38
N ASP A 141 -1.22 -26.36 13.39
CA ASP A 141 -0.78 -27.11 14.57
C ASP A 141 -0.20 -26.14 15.62
N PRO A 142 -0.85 -25.99 16.79
CA PRO A 142 -0.35 -25.09 17.84
C PRO A 142 1.03 -25.49 18.39
N GLY A 143 1.40 -26.78 18.29
CA GLY A 143 2.68 -27.29 18.79
C GLY A 143 3.91 -26.86 17.95
N GLN A 144 3.71 -26.33 16.75
CA GLN A 144 4.80 -25.91 15.87
C GLN A 144 5.24 -24.44 16.10
N GLN A 145 4.76 -23.78 17.14
CA GLN A 145 4.97 -22.35 17.37
C GLN A 145 6.05 -22.11 18.43
N ALA A 146 7.01 -21.24 18.11
CA ALA A 146 8.07 -20.84 19.05
C ALA A 146 7.55 -20.00 20.23
N ALA A 147 6.41 -19.32 20.08
CA ALA A 147 5.72 -18.54 21.12
C ALA A 147 4.21 -18.63 20.95
N PRO A 148 3.41 -18.56 22.04
CA PRO A 148 1.96 -18.50 21.94
C PRO A 148 1.50 -17.31 21.08
N PRO A 149 0.56 -17.47 20.13
CA PRO A 149 0.13 -16.41 19.24
C PRO A 149 -0.41 -15.16 19.96
N ALA A 150 -1.08 -15.36 21.10
CA ALA A 150 -1.54 -14.25 21.94
C ALA A 150 -0.37 -13.39 22.46
N GLN A 151 0.75 -14.01 22.85
CA GLN A 151 1.94 -13.31 23.30
C GLN A 151 2.61 -12.55 22.15
N ALA A 152 2.71 -13.15 20.96
CA ALA A 152 3.26 -12.51 19.77
C ALA A 152 2.42 -11.28 19.34
N THR A 153 1.09 -11.43 19.35
CA THR A 153 0.15 -10.34 19.08
C THR A 153 0.29 -9.21 20.09
N ALA A 154 0.34 -9.51 21.39
CA ALA A 154 0.53 -8.52 22.44
C ALA A 154 1.89 -7.78 22.31
N ARG A 155 2.96 -8.50 21.95
CA ARG A 155 4.28 -7.88 21.68
C ARG A 155 4.23 -6.93 20.51
N PHE A 156 3.56 -7.30 19.42
CA PHE A 156 3.41 -6.44 18.25
C PHE A 156 2.59 -5.19 18.60
N ALA A 157 1.47 -5.34 19.30
CA ALA A 157 0.64 -4.23 19.77
C ALA A 157 1.42 -3.28 20.70
N ALA A 158 2.21 -3.83 21.63
CA ALA A 158 3.06 -3.04 22.52
C ALA A 158 4.11 -2.24 21.74
N GLU A 159 4.70 -2.81 20.69
CA GLU A 159 5.65 -2.09 19.83
C GLU A 159 4.98 -0.99 19.01
N VAL A 160 3.76 -1.22 18.48
CA VAL A 160 2.95 -0.17 17.86
C VAL A 160 2.72 0.97 18.84
N ASN A 161 2.29 0.67 20.07
CA ASN A 161 2.02 1.66 21.11
C ASN A 161 3.27 2.46 21.47
N ARG A 162 4.41 1.80 21.68
CA ARG A 162 5.69 2.44 21.95
C ARG A 162 6.11 3.44 20.86
N ARG A 163 5.87 3.06 19.58
CA ARG A 163 6.15 3.97 18.46
C ARG A 163 5.16 5.12 18.39
N LEU A 164 3.87 4.88 18.63
CA LEU A 164 2.85 5.91 18.68
C LEU A 164 3.10 6.94 19.79
N GLU A 165 3.69 6.56 20.92
CA GLU A 165 4.03 7.51 22.00
C GLU A 165 4.94 8.65 21.53
N ARG A 166 5.80 8.40 20.54
CA ARG A 166 6.76 9.37 19.99
C ARG A 166 6.19 10.27 18.92
N THR A 167 4.99 9.98 18.43
CA THR A 167 4.34 10.72 17.34
C THR A 167 3.29 11.68 17.89
N ARG A 168 3.07 12.80 17.20
CA ARG A 168 2.01 13.75 17.54
C ARG A 168 0.63 13.22 17.17
N GLN A 169 0.56 12.49 16.06
CA GLN A 169 -0.67 11.86 15.56
C GLN A 169 -0.62 10.37 15.88
N LYS A 170 -1.67 9.85 16.52
CA LYS A 170 -1.79 8.43 16.85
C LYS A 170 -2.35 7.63 15.67
N ASP A 171 -1.69 7.78 14.51
CA ASP A 171 -2.12 7.20 13.24
C ASP A 171 -1.28 5.97 12.89
N VAL A 172 -1.95 4.91 12.41
CA VAL A 172 -1.30 3.72 11.86
C VAL A 172 -1.60 3.64 10.36
N TYR A 173 -0.56 3.43 9.56
CA TYR A 173 -0.63 3.34 8.11
C TYR A 173 -0.30 1.93 7.67
N ILE A 174 -1.24 1.24 7.01
CA ILE A 174 -1.04 -0.11 6.48
C ILE A 174 -0.85 0.01 4.96
N TYR A 175 0.33 -0.35 4.47
CA TYR A 175 0.58 -0.44 3.03
C TYR A 175 0.39 -1.85 2.52
N VAL A 176 -0.48 -2.03 1.52
CA VAL A 176 -0.82 -3.31 0.87
C VAL A 176 -0.37 -3.26 -0.58
N HIS A 177 0.67 -4.01 -0.89
CA HIS A 177 1.34 -4.00 -2.20
C HIS A 177 0.54 -4.67 -3.31
N GLY A 178 0.95 -4.44 -4.57
CA GLY A 178 0.44 -5.09 -5.77
C GLY A 178 1.02 -6.50 -5.99
N TYR A 179 0.80 -7.07 -7.18
CA TYR A 179 1.40 -8.34 -7.56
C TYR A 179 2.86 -8.17 -8.03
N LYS A 180 3.53 -9.29 -8.26
CA LYS A 180 4.89 -9.36 -8.82
C LYS A 180 5.97 -8.78 -7.93
N VAL A 181 5.81 -8.86 -6.61
CA VAL A 181 6.81 -8.38 -5.65
C VAL A 181 7.14 -9.43 -4.60
N ALA A 182 8.39 -9.40 -4.11
CA ALA A 182 8.84 -10.18 -2.98
C ALA A 182 8.55 -9.48 -1.65
N PHE A 183 8.87 -10.13 -0.53
CA PHE A 183 8.63 -9.63 0.82
C PHE A 183 9.21 -8.24 1.09
N ASP A 184 10.40 -7.95 0.58
CA ASP A 184 11.12 -6.71 0.85
C ASP A 184 10.42 -5.47 0.29
N ASN A 185 9.76 -5.60 -0.87
CA ASN A 185 9.19 -4.46 -1.60
C ASN A 185 8.19 -3.64 -0.75
N PRO A 186 7.14 -4.22 -0.13
CA PRO A 186 6.21 -3.43 0.69
C PRO A 186 6.86 -2.80 1.91
N VAL A 187 7.89 -3.41 2.49
CA VAL A 187 8.66 -2.84 3.59
C VAL A 187 9.40 -1.59 3.14
N LEU A 188 10.05 -1.65 1.97
CA LEU A 188 10.82 -0.54 1.41
C LEU A 188 9.92 0.61 0.98
N VAL A 189 8.77 0.33 0.35
CA VAL A 189 7.78 1.37 -0.01
C VAL A 189 7.20 2.04 1.24
N ALA A 190 6.87 1.26 2.27
CA ALA A 190 6.40 1.80 3.55
C ALA A 190 7.45 2.69 4.22
N ALA A 191 8.73 2.28 4.19
CA ALA A 191 9.84 3.07 4.75
C ALA A 191 10.03 4.41 4.01
N GLU A 192 9.94 4.39 2.68
CA GLU A 192 10.03 5.57 1.83
C GLU A 192 8.89 6.56 2.08
N MET A 193 7.64 6.07 2.13
CA MET A 193 6.49 6.91 2.45
C MET A 193 6.63 7.52 3.85
N TRP A 194 7.02 6.74 4.84
CA TRP A 194 7.22 7.20 6.21
C TRP A 194 8.31 8.26 6.30
N HIS A 195 9.40 8.10 5.53
CA HIS A 195 10.46 9.10 5.42
C HIS A 195 9.92 10.46 4.95
N PHE A 196 9.17 10.49 3.84
CA PHE A 196 8.60 11.73 3.30
C PHE A 196 7.46 12.30 4.15
N MET A 197 6.87 11.52 5.04
CA MET A 197 5.91 11.99 6.05
C MET A 197 6.59 12.49 7.34
N GLY A 198 7.93 12.66 7.34
CA GLY A 198 8.67 13.14 8.50
C GLY A 198 8.65 12.17 9.69
N TYR A 199 8.47 10.88 9.42
CA TYR A 199 8.36 9.79 10.41
C TYR A 199 7.20 9.94 11.40
N GLU A 200 6.12 10.61 11.01
CA GLU A 200 4.89 10.68 11.81
C GLU A 200 4.07 9.40 11.69
N GLY A 201 3.44 8.99 12.78
CA GLY A 201 2.65 7.77 12.87
C GLY A 201 3.49 6.48 12.80
N VAL A 202 2.82 5.37 12.63
CA VAL A 202 3.42 4.03 12.55
C VAL A 202 3.05 3.36 11.25
N PHE A 203 4.04 2.95 10.45
CA PHE A 203 3.81 2.17 9.24
C PHE A 203 3.88 0.67 9.51
N VAL A 204 2.92 -0.06 8.93
CA VAL A 204 2.87 -1.52 8.89
C VAL A 204 2.85 -1.95 7.42
N ALA A 205 3.88 -2.64 6.96
CA ALA A 205 3.89 -3.25 5.65
C ALA A 205 3.10 -4.56 5.67
N TYR A 206 1.98 -4.63 4.95
CA TYR A 206 1.24 -5.87 4.77
C TYR A 206 1.72 -6.61 3.54
N SER A 207 2.56 -7.63 3.72
CA SER A 207 3.16 -8.41 2.64
C SER A 207 2.37 -9.69 2.39
N TRP A 208 1.39 -9.63 1.47
CA TRP A 208 0.66 -10.83 1.05
C TRP A 208 1.49 -11.68 0.06
N PRO A 209 1.26 -13.01 -0.03
CA PRO A 209 2.07 -13.89 -0.88
C PRO A 209 1.80 -13.66 -2.37
N SER A 210 2.52 -12.72 -2.98
CA SER A 210 2.58 -12.57 -4.43
C SER A 210 3.90 -13.09 -4.98
N THR A 211 3.90 -13.52 -6.23
CA THR A 211 5.03 -14.12 -6.91
C THR A 211 5.72 -13.09 -7.80
N PRO A 212 7.07 -12.92 -7.75
CA PRO A 212 7.78 -11.92 -8.54
C PRO A 212 7.89 -12.27 -10.04
N GLU A 213 6.89 -12.96 -10.59
CA GLU A 213 6.81 -13.41 -11.98
C GLU A 213 5.52 -12.93 -12.64
N ALA A 214 5.61 -12.49 -13.91
CA ALA A 214 4.46 -11.98 -14.64
C ALA A 214 3.40 -13.04 -14.93
N THR A 215 3.80 -14.30 -15.07
CA THR A 215 2.93 -15.45 -15.37
C THR A 215 2.08 -15.88 -14.17
N ALA A 216 2.45 -15.48 -12.96
CA ALA A 216 1.75 -15.84 -11.73
C ALA A 216 0.47 -15.00 -11.46
N TYR A 217 0.13 -14.04 -12.33
CA TYR A 217 -0.94 -13.08 -12.10
C TYR A 217 -2.27 -13.72 -11.67
N VAL A 218 -2.74 -14.77 -12.36
CA VAL A 218 -4.03 -15.42 -12.05
C VAL A 218 -4.01 -16.07 -10.67
N GLY A 219 -2.93 -16.77 -10.32
CA GLY A 219 -2.76 -17.39 -8.99
C GLY A 219 -2.61 -16.34 -7.87
N ASP A 220 -1.91 -15.25 -8.16
CA ASP A 220 -1.72 -14.15 -7.23
C ASP A 220 -3.06 -13.42 -6.93
N VAL A 221 -3.95 -13.28 -7.94
CA VAL A 221 -5.29 -12.71 -7.73
C VAL A 221 -6.12 -13.58 -6.78
N ASP A 222 -6.11 -14.90 -6.94
CA ASP A 222 -6.79 -15.82 -6.02
C ASP A 222 -6.20 -15.72 -4.60
N THR A 223 -4.88 -15.70 -4.51
CA THR A 223 -4.16 -15.52 -3.23
C THR A 223 -4.54 -14.21 -2.55
N ALA A 224 -4.58 -13.09 -3.28
CA ALA A 224 -4.98 -11.79 -2.73
C ALA A 224 -6.39 -11.84 -2.14
N MET A 225 -7.34 -12.44 -2.85
CA MET A 225 -8.72 -12.59 -2.35
C MET A 225 -8.78 -13.47 -1.08
N GLY A 226 -7.99 -14.55 -1.01
CA GLY A 226 -7.86 -15.42 0.15
C GLY A 226 -7.27 -14.74 1.40
N MET A 227 -6.48 -13.66 1.22
CA MET A 227 -5.86 -12.92 2.33
C MET A 227 -6.76 -11.87 2.97
N ALA A 228 -7.96 -11.61 2.46
CA ALA A 228 -8.86 -10.57 2.94
C ALA A 228 -9.23 -10.73 4.42
N ARG A 229 -9.50 -11.98 4.88
CA ARG A 229 -9.74 -12.27 6.30
C ARG A 229 -8.54 -11.87 7.15
N ASN A 230 -7.34 -12.17 6.70
CA ASN A 230 -6.11 -11.92 7.46
C ASN A 230 -5.84 -10.42 7.63
N LEU A 231 -6.08 -9.60 6.59
CA LEU A 231 -6.00 -8.15 6.72
C LEU A 231 -7.09 -7.59 7.65
N ARG A 232 -8.31 -8.11 7.58
CA ARG A 232 -9.39 -7.74 8.49
C ARG A 232 -9.02 -7.98 9.94
N GLU A 233 -8.45 -9.15 10.27
CA GLU A 233 -8.05 -9.49 11.64
C GLU A 233 -6.84 -8.64 12.11
N LEU A 234 -5.94 -8.26 11.21
CA LEU A 234 -4.87 -7.32 11.53
C LEU A 234 -5.43 -5.93 11.87
N VAL A 235 -6.34 -5.40 11.04
CA VAL A 235 -6.98 -4.10 11.31
C VAL A 235 -7.72 -4.14 12.64
N HIS A 236 -8.48 -5.19 12.88
CA HIS A 236 -9.23 -5.35 14.12
C HIS A 236 -8.32 -5.39 15.36
N MET A 237 -7.20 -6.13 15.31
CA MET A 237 -6.20 -6.13 16.37
C MET A 237 -5.63 -4.71 16.60
N LEU A 238 -5.32 -3.97 15.54
CA LEU A 238 -4.84 -2.58 15.67
C LEU A 238 -5.90 -1.67 16.29
N GLU A 239 -7.19 -1.91 16.02
CA GLU A 239 -8.31 -1.15 16.61
C GLU A 239 -8.48 -1.43 18.10
N THR A 240 -8.34 -2.70 18.50
CA THR A 240 -8.67 -3.15 19.87
C THR A 240 -7.49 -3.16 20.82
N ASP A 241 -6.30 -3.54 20.34
CA ASP A 241 -5.14 -3.83 21.18
C ASP A 241 -4.10 -2.70 21.19
N THR A 242 -4.36 -1.61 20.40
CA THR A 242 -3.44 -0.47 20.35
C THR A 242 -4.09 0.86 20.71
N THR A 243 -3.24 1.84 21.03
CA THR A 243 -3.63 3.23 21.29
C THR A 243 -3.82 4.05 20.00
N ALA A 244 -3.84 3.39 18.83
CA ALA A 244 -4.14 4.06 17.57
C ALA A 244 -5.51 4.75 17.63
N GLU A 245 -5.54 6.03 17.26
CA GLU A 245 -6.79 6.79 17.12
C GLU A 245 -7.38 6.62 15.72
N ARG A 246 -6.51 6.47 14.71
CA ARG A 246 -6.88 6.34 13.31
C ARG A 246 -6.01 5.30 12.62
N ILE A 247 -6.63 4.56 11.71
CA ILE A 247 -5.96 3.59 10.86
C ILE A 247 -6.21 3.97 9.41
N HIS A 248 -5.17 3.91 8.60
CA HIS A 248 -5.23 4.17 7.16
C HIS A 248 -4.77 2.95 6.40
N ILE A 249 -5.46 2.60 5.32
CA ILE A 249 -5.05 1.52 4.42
C ILE A 249 -4.68 2.14 3.07
N ILE A 250 -3.50 1.80 2.57
CA ILE A 250 -2.99 2.23 1.27
C ILE A 250 -2.84 0.98 0.42
N GLY A 251 -3.88 0.67 -0.37
CA GLY A 251 -3.88 -0.46 -1.28
C GLY A 251 -3.40 -0.06 -2.67
N TYR A 252 -2.52 -0.87 -3.26
CA TYR A 252 -1.96 -0.65 -4.58
C TYR A 252 -2.19 -1.83 -5.52
N SER A 253 -2.59 -1.55 -6.77
CA SER A 253 -2.73 -2.54 -7.86
C SER A 253 -3.58 -3.75 -7.44
N ALA A 254 -3.12 -4.99 -7.65
CA ALA A 254 -3.79 -6.21 -7.24
C ALA A 254 -4.08 -6.28 -5.72
N GLY A 255 -3.28 -5.60 -4.88
CA GLY A 255 -3.56 -5.50 -3.44
C GLY A 255 -4.87 -4.79 -3.12
N THR A 256 -5.38 -3.96 -4.04
CA THR A 256 -6.70 -3.32 -3.86
C THR A 256 -7.85 -4.31 -3.88
N ARG A 257 -7.70 -5.47 -4.56
CA ARG A 257 -8.69 -6.56 -4.52
C ARG A 257 -8.82 -7.11 -3.11
N LEU A 258 -7.69 -7.33 -2.46
CA LEU A 258 -7.61 -7.77 -1.06
C LEU A 258 -8.26 -6.72 -0.15
N VAL A 259 -7.92 -5.44 -0.31
CA VAL A 259 -8.47 -4.34 0.50
C VAL A 259 -9.98 -4.22 0.30
N ALA A 260 -10.47 -4.17 -0.94
CA ALA A 260 -11.91 -4.04 -1.23
C ALA A 260 -12.72 -5.21 -0.67
N ARG A 261 -12.20 -6.44 -0.79
CA ARG A 261 -12.82 -7.63 -0.19
C ARG A 261 -12.81 -7.58 1.34
N THR A 262 -11.76 -7.02 1.93
CA THR A 262 -11.69 -6.81 3.39
C THR A 262 -12.78 -5.85 3.86
N LEU A 263 -13.00 -4.73 3.15
CA LEU A 263 -14.06 -3.78 3.48
C LEU A 263 -15.45 -4.41 3.39
N GLU A 264 -15.71 -5.18 2.34
CA GLU A 264 -16.98 -5.90 2.18
C GLU A 264 -17.21 -6.89 3.32
N GLN A 265 -16.20 -7.71 3.69
CA GLN A 265 -16.32 -8.62 4.83
C GLN A 265 -16.63 -7.88 6.14
N MET A 266 -15.95 -6.76 6.41
CA MET A 266 -16.23 -5.91 7.58
C MET A 266 -17.65 -5.38 7.57
N ALA A 267 -18.14 -4.91 6.41
CA ALA A 267 -19.50 -4.40 6.27
C ALA A 267 -20.55 -5.47 6.57
N LEU A 268 -20.38 -6.67 6.01
CA LEU A 268 -21.29 -7.79 6.23
C LEU A 268 -21.30 -8.25 7.70
N LEU A 269 -20.12 -8.32 8.34
CA LEU A 269 -20.02 -8.66 9.76
C LEU A 269 -20.69 -7.62 10.64
N ASN A 270 -20.49 -6.32 10.36
CA ASN A 270 -21.13 -5.24 11.10
C ASN A 270 -22.66 -5.29 11.00
N ARG A 271 -23.22 -5.66 9.85
CA ARG A 271 -24.67 -5.85 9.67
C ARG A 271 -25.22 -7.00 10.51
N GLY A 272 -24.45 -8.06 10.70
CA GLY A 272 -24.85 -9.24 11.45
C GLY A 272 -24.84 -9.07 12.98
N GLN A 273 -24.12 -8.06 13.50
CA GLN A 273 -23.88 -7.94 14.95
C GLN A 273 -24.92 -7.08 15.73
N GLY A 274 -25.84 -6.40 15.05
CA GLY A 274 -26.79 -5.51 15.72
C GLY A 274 -26.11 -4.30 16.39
N THR A 275 -26.80 -3.63 17.33
CA THR A 275 -26.36 -2.36 17.94
C THR A 275 -25.37 -2.54 19.11
N GLY A 276 -25.07 -3.76 19.55
CA GLY A 276 -24.24 -4.05 20.75
C GLY A 276 -22.97 -4.83 20.47
N GLY A 277 -22.69 -5.21 19.23
CA GLY A 277 -21.50 -6.00 18.87
C GLY A 277 -20.25 -5.16 18.61
N GLU A 278 -19.10 -5.83 18.65
CA GLU A 278 -17.80 -5.24 18.30
C GLU A 278 -17.76 -4.87 16.81
N ARG A 279 -17.56 -3.58 16.49
CA ARG A 279 -17.59 -3.10 15.11
C ARG A 279 -16.19 -3.14 14.49
N TYR A 280 -16.12 -3.70 13.29
CA TYR A 280 -14.94 -3.63 12.43
C TYR A 280 -14.87 -2.28 11.72
N GLY A 281 -13.67 -1.72 11.58
CA GLY A 281 -13.44 -0.48 10.86
C GLY A 281 -13.81 0.78 11.66
N ALA A 282 -14.01 0.68 12.98
CA ALA A 282 -14.39 1.81 13.81
C ALA A 282 -13.34 2.94 13.82
N LYS A 283 -12.06 2.60 13.63
CA LYS A 283 -10.93 3.54 13.53
C LYS A 283 -10.39 3.71 12.10
N LEU A 284 -11.03 3.13 11.08
CA LEU A 284 -10.60 3.30 9.69
C LEU A 284 -10.94 4.72 9.21
N GLU A 285 -9.92 5.56 9.09
CA GLU A 285 -10.04 6.96 8.67
C GLU A 285 -10.01 7.06 7.13
N ASN A 286 -8.93 6.62 6.48
CA ASN A 286 -8.82 6.67 5.03
C ASN A 286 -8.47 5.29 4.47
N VAL A 287 -9.15 4.92 3.38
CA VAL A 287 -8.78 3.77 2.55
C VAL A 287 -8.49 4.26 1.15
N PHE A 288 -7.26 4.03 0.68
CA PHE A 288 -6.83 4.37 -0.66
C PHE A 288 -6.83 3.13 -1.54
N LEU A 289 -7.43 3.25 -2.72
CA LEU A 289 -7.37 2.27 -3.79
C LEU A 289 -6.62 2.92 -4.97
N ILE A 290 -5.33 2.62 -5.08
CA ILE A 290 -4.43 3.25 -6.05
C ILE A 290 -4.17 2.28 -7.20
N SER A 291 -4.30 2.72 -8.46
CA SER A 291 -4.18 1.86 -9.65
C SER A 291 -5.00 0.57 -9.47
N SER A 292 -6.25 0.71 -9.07
CA SER A 292 -7.04 -0.40 -8.53
C SER A 292 -7.38 -1.44 -9.59
N ASP A 293 -6.92 -2.68 -9.36
CA ASP A 293 -7.21 -3.85 -10.20
C ASP A 293 -8.56 -4.54 -9.87
N VAL A 294 -9.38 -3.90 -9.05
CA VAL A 294 -10.73 -4.39 -8.75
C VAL A 294 -11.62 -4.23 -9.98
N ASP A 295 -12.38 -5.26 -10.31
CA ASP A 295 -13.47 -5.20 -11.30
C ASP A 295 -14.52 -4.18 -10.85
N ARG A 296 -14.92 -3.25 -11.74
CA ARG A 296 -15.90 -2.20 -11.42
C ARG A 296 -17.24 -2.74 -10.98
N SER A 297 -17.71 -3.83 -11.60
CA SER A 297 -19.00 -4.45 -11.25
C SER A 297 -18.95 -5.09 -9.87
N VAL A 298 -17.84 -5.77 -9.56
CA VAL A 298 -17.59 -6.36 -8.23
C VAL A 298 -17.50 -5.27 -7.18
N PHE A 299 -16.81 -4.17 -7.47
CA PHE A 299 -16.74 -3.03 -6.56
C PHE A 299 -18.13 -2.41 -6.32
N GLY A 300 -18.93 -2.30 -7.35
CA GLY A 300 -20.35 -1.87 -7.23
C GLY A 300 -21.15 -2.75 -6.29
N ALA A 301 -20.97 -4.08 -6.32
CA ALA A 301 -21.60 -5.00 -5.39
C ALA A 301 -21.11 -4.78 -3.94
N TYR A 302 -19.80 -4.57 -3.75
CA TYR A 302 -19.25 -4.28 -2.42
C TYR A 302 -19.77 -2.95 -1.83
N LEU A 303 -19.99 -1.94 -2.67
CA LEU A 303 -20.65 -0.70 -2.24
C LEU A 303 -22.12 -0.94 -1.81
N ALA A 304 -22.85 -1.78 -2.54
CA ALA A 304 -24.22 -2.17 -2.18
C ALA A 304 -24.25 -2.96 -0.85
N ASP A 305 -23.21 -3.73 -0.57
CA ASP A 305 -23.02 -4.43 0.70
C ASP A 305 -22.50 -3.53 1.84
N GLY A 306 -22.31 -2.24 1.60
CA GLY A 306 -21.96 -1.26 2.63
C GLY A 306 -20.46 -1.08 2.86
N ALA A 307 -19.59 -1.47 1.92
CA ALA A 307 -18.15 -1.27 2.02
C ALA A 307 -17.76 0.20 2.26
N LEU A 308 -18.57 1.14 1.77
CA LEU A 308 -18.36 2.57 2.01
C LEU A 308 -18.59 3.00 3.47
N ASP A 309 -19.34 2.23 4.25
CA ASP A 309 -19.70 2.59 5.62
C ASP A 309 -18.68 2.10 6.67
N VAL A 310 -17.70 1.31 6.22
CA VAL A 310 -16.65 0.73 7.09
C VAL A 310 -15.54 1.72 7.41
N SER A 311 -15.19 2.61 6.47
CA SER A 311 -14.17 3.64 6.66
C SER A 311 -14.80 5.03 6.66
N ARG A 312 -14.09 6.02 7.24
CA ARG A 312 -14.53 7.41 7.18
C ARG A 312 -14.45 7.96 5.76
N HIS A 313 -13.41 7.64 5.01
CA HIS A 313 -13.25 8.14 3.64
C HIS A 313 -12.57 7.10 2.74
N LEU A 314 -13.19 6.81 1.62
CA LEU A 314 -12.65 5.96 0.56
C LEU A 314 -12.13 6.84 -0.58
N ILE A 315 -10.88 6.65 -1.00
CA ILE A 315 -10.20 7.45 -2.01
C ILE A 315 -9.70 6.53 -3.12
N ILE A 316 -10.12 6.80 -4.34
CA ILE A 316 -9.77 6.02 -5.53
C ILE A 316 -8.93 6.92 -6.43
N TYR A 317 -7.69 6.53 -6.73
CA TYR A 317 -6.86 7.13 -7.75
C TYR A 317 -6.92 6.30 -9.02
N ALA A 318 -7.24 6.94 -10.14
CA ALA A 318 -7.40 6.29 -11.44
C ALA A 318 -6.66 7.05 -12.55
N SER A 319 -6.12 6.33 -13.52
CA SER A 319 -5.36 6.88 -14.65
C SER A 319 -5.78 6.28 -15.98
N LYS A 320 -5.85 7.10 -17.03
CA LYS A 320 -6.04 6.65 -18.43
C LYS A 320 -4.77 6.03 -19.01
N GLN A 321 -3.59 6.36 -18.44
CA GLN A 321 -2.29 5.90 -18.92
C GLN A 321 -1.81 4.61 -18.26
N ASP A 322 -2.61 3.99 -17.40
CA ASP A 322 -2.25 2.77 -16.68
C ASP A 322 -2.32 1.53 -17.60
N GLN A 323 -1.20 1.22 -18.26
CA GLN A 323 -1.11 0.10 -19.21
C GLN A 323 -1.22 -1.27 -18.53
N ALA A 324 -0.85 -1.39 -17.24
CA ALA A 324 -0.97 -2.66 -16.54
C ALA A 324 -2.44 -3.02 -16.29
N LEU A 325 -3.28 -2.05 -15.98
CA LEU A 325 -4.73 -2.26 -15.83
C LEU A 325 -5.39 -2.58 -17.18
N GLN A 326 -4.99 -1.89 -18.26
CA GLN A 326 -5.46 -2.23 -19.61
C GLN A 326 -5.11 -3.66 -20.02
N ILE A 327 -3.95 -4.18 -19.61
CA ILE A 327 -3.58 -5.58 -19.82
C ILE A 327 -4.46 -6.49 -18.94
N SER A 328 -4.67 -6.13 -17.68
CA SER A 328 -5.56 -6.86 -16.77
C SER A 328 -6.98 -6.95 -17.32
N GLU A 329 -7.53 -5.85 -17.84
CA GLU A 329 -8.82 -5.81 -18.52
C GLU A 329 -8.88 -6.79 -19.71
N LYS A 330 -7.87 -6.77 -20.57
CA LYS A 330 -7.80 -7.70 -21.72
C LYS A 330 -7.74 -9.18 -21.31
N ILE A 331 -7.05 -9.50 -20.23
CA ILE A 331 -6.94 -10.87 -19.72
C ILE A 331 -8.27 -11.35 -19.12
N THR A 332 -8.99 -10.49 -18.43
CA THR A 332 -10.16 -10.86 -17.65
C THR A 332 -11.49 -10.53 -18.33
N GLY A 333 -11.48 -9.64 -19.33
CA GLY A 333 -12.67 -9.16 -20.02
C GLY A 333 -13.50 -8.14 -19.23
N HIS A 334 -12.94 -7.58 -18.13
CA HIS A 334 -13.68 -6.68 -17.24
C HIS A 334 -12.91 -5.39 -16.95
N GLU A 335 -13.59 -4.26 -16.99
CA GLU A 335 -13.03 -2.94 -16.70
C GLU A 335 -12.52 -2.83 -15.25
N ARG A 336 -11.41 -2.13 -15.08
CA ARG A 336 -10.77 -1.94 -13.77
C ARG A 336 -11.16 -0.61 -13.13
N LEU A 337 -11.34 -0.64 -11.81
CA LEU A 337 -11.70 0.56 -11.02
C LEU A 337 -10.64 1.67 -11.13
N GLY A 338 -9.37 1.30 -11.26
CA GLY A 338 -8.24 2.23 -11.40
C GLY A 338 -8.02 2.78 -12.80
N GLU A 339 -8.84 2.40 -13.79
CA GLU A 339 -8.88 3.04 -15.10
C GLU A 339 -9.81 4.25 -15.06
N ALA A 340 -9.28 5.44 -15.39
CA ALA A 340 -10.08 6.66 -15.31
C ALA A 340 -11.17 6.67 -16.37
N LEU A 341 -12.40 6.92 -15.91
CA LEU A 341 -13.58 7.01 -16.77
C LEU A 341 -13.58 8.30 -17.59
N PRO A 342 -13.83 8.24 -18.89
CA PRO A 342 -14.20 9.43 -19.65
C PRO A 342 -15.45 10.07 -19.05
N PRO A 343 -15.55 11.41 -18.99
CA PRO A 343 -16.69 12.09 -18.33
C PRO A 343 -18.06 11.73 -18.88
N ASP A 344 -18.16 11.40 -20.16
CA ASP A 344 -19.38 10.98 -20.86
C ASP A 344 -19.76 9.51 -20.61
N GLN A 345 -18.85 8.72 -20.03
CA GLN A 345 -19.08 7.30 -19.71
C GLN A 345 -19.29 7.07 -18.21
N VAL A 346 -19.30 8.11 -17.40
CA VAL A 346 -19.54 7.96 -15.95
C VAL A 346 -21.00 7.59 -15.70
N PRO A 347 -21.30 6.42 -15.10
CA PRO A 347 -22.67 6.03 -14.81
C PRO A 347 -23.36 7.05 -13.90
N ALA A 348 -24.58 7.45 -14.23
CA ALA A 348 -25.31 8.46 -13.46
C ALA A 348 -25.46 8.10 -11.95
N PRO A 349 -25.72 6.84 -11.55
CA PRO A 349 -25.74 6.47 -10.13
C PRO A 349 -24.39 6.71 -9.43
N PHE A 350 -23.26 6.42 -10.10
CA PHE A 350 -21.92 6.64 -9.55
C PHE A 350 -21.62 8.14 -9.44
N ALA A 351 -21.93 8.95 -10.47
CA ALA A 351 -21.82 10.40 -10.40
C ALA A 351 -22.67 10.99 -9.25
N ASN A 352 -23.88 10.49 -9.04
CA ASN A 352 -24.73 10.90 -7.93
C ASN A 352 -24.12 10.53 -6.57
N LEU A 353 -23.51 9.35 -6.43
CA LEU A 353 -22.79 8.94 -5.22
C LEU A 353 -21.64 9.93 -4.90
N LEU A 354 -20.79 10.24 -5.89
CA LEU A 354 -19.65 11.16 -5.72
C LEU A 354 -20.10 12.58 -5.33
N LYS A 355 -21.23 13.06 -5.85
CA LYS A 355 -21.77 14.39 -5.54
C LYS A 355 -22.53 14.44 -4.22
N SER A 356 -23.25 13.39 -3.85
CA SER A 356 -24.07 13.37 -2.64
C SER A 356 -23.30 13.01 -1.37
N ARG A 357 -22.15 12.32 -1.50
CA ARG A 357 -21.30 11.90 -0.37
C ARG A 357 -19.83 12.28 -0.56
N PRO A 358 -19.51 13.55 -0.86
CA PRO A 358 -18.14 14.00 -1.13
C PRO A 358 -17.21 13.86 0.08
N ASP A 359 -17.77 13.79 1.29
CA ASP A 359 -17.09 13.55 2.56
C ASP A 359 -16.77 12.07 2.80
N ARG A 360 -17.37 11.15 2.02
CA ARG A 360 -17.22 9.70 2.19
C ARG A 360 -16.42 9.04 1.08
N VAL A 361 -16.49 9.57 -0.13
CA VAL A 361 -15.82 8.99 -1.30
C VAL A 361 -15.25 10.06 -2.21
N SER A 362 -14.02 9.84 -2.66
CA SER A 362 -13.34 10.63 -3.68
C SER A 362 -12.86 9.73 -4.81
N TYR A 363 -13.20 10.09 -6.04
CA TYR A 363 -12.63 9.48 -7.24
C TYR A 363 -11.78 10.53 -7.95
N ILE A 364 -10.48 10.28 -8.07
CA ILE A 364 -9.48 11.24 -8.53
C ILE A 364 -8.85 10.72 -9.81
N ASP A 365 -9.12 11.39 -10.92
CA ASP A 365 -8.44 11.18 -12.20
C ASP A 365 -7.06 11.87 -12.15
N VAL A 366 -6.00 11.07 -12.10
CA VAL A 366 -4.61 11.56 -12.04
C VAL A 366 -4.01 11.80 -13.42
N SER A 367 -4.74 11.56 -14.49
CA SER A 367 -4.20 11.55 -15.87
C SER A 367 -3.56 12.87 -16.30
N ALA A 368 -3.90 13.99 -15.67
CA ALA A 368 -3.34 15.30 -15.95
C ALA A 368 -2.12 15.66 -15.11
N ALA A 369 -1.75 14.84 -14.10
CA ALA A 369 -0.57 15.10 -13.30
C ALA A 369 0.72 14.79 -14.09
N PRO A 370 1.84 15.47 -13.79
CA PRO A 370 3.11 15.20 -14.46
C PRO A 370 3.64 13.81 -14.10
N ASP A 371 4.50 13.26 -14.95
CA ASP A 371 5.22 11.98 -14.77
C ASP A 371 4.32 10.73 -14.58
N ILE A 372 3.02 10.84 -14.88
CA ILE A 372 2.06 9.75 -14.80
C ILE A 372 2.41 8.59 -15.71
N SER A 373 2.93 8.87 -16.90
CA SER A 373 3.27 7.87 -17.92
C SER A 373 4.66 7.26 -17.75
N SER A 374 5.41 7.61 -16.70
CA SER A 374 6.74 7.04 -16.47
C SER A 374 6.65 5.51 -16.33
N GLY A 375 7.52 4.80 -17.03
CA GLY A 375 7.42 3.34 -17.16
C GLY A 375 6.18 2.92 -17.94
N ASN A 376 5.29 2.12 -17.33
CA ASN A 376 4.01 1.67 -17.91
C ASN A 376 2.80 2.47 -17.36
N GLY A 377 3.03 3.60 -16.72
CA GLY A 377 1.98 4.44 -16.16
C GLY A 377 1.26 3.85 -14.93
N HIS A 378 1.74 2.74 -14.35
CA HIS A 378 1.11 2.05 -13.22
C HIS A 378 1.59 2.56 -11.86
N GLY A 379 2.87 2.93 -11.76
CA GLY A 379 3.52 3.34 -10.51
C GLY A 379 3.40 4.83 -10.17
N TYR A 380 2.42 5.54 -10.67
CA TYR A 380 2.30 7.00 -10.59
C TYR A 380 2.25 7.55 -9.16
N PHE A 381 1.79 6.80 -8.18
CA PHE A 381 1.72 7.29 -6.79
C PHE A 381 3.11 7.51 -6.17
N ARG A 382 4.13 6.84 -6.72
CA ARG A 382 5.55 7.05 -6.39
C ARG A 382 6.25 7.89 -7.45
N GLY A 383 5.86 7.76 -8.73
CA GLY A 383 6.52 8.44 -9.86
C GLY A 383 6.15 9.89 -10.02
N SER A 384 4.93 10.31 -9.68
CA SER A 384 4.45 11.68 -9.82
C SER A 384 4.53 12.45 -8.50
N PRO A 385 5.35 13.53 -8.42
CA PRO A 385 5.43 14.38 -7.23
C PRO A 385 4.09 15.02 -6.83
N TRP A 386 3.17 15.25 -7.77
CA TRP A 386 1.84 15.77 -7.47
C TRP A 386 0.96 14.73 -6.79
N VAL A 387 0.93 13.50 -7.31
CA VAL A 387 0.09 12.44 -6.74
C VAL A 387 0.60 12.03 -5.38
N SER A 388 1.91 11.87 -5.20
CA SER A 388 2.51 11.59 -3.90
C SER A 388 2.26 12.71 -2.89
N SER A 389 2.29 13.97 -3.33
CA SER A 389 1.95 15.13 -2.48
C SER A 389 0.50 15.08 -2.02
N ASP A 390 -0.45 14.87 -2.93
CA ASP A 390 -1.87 14.81 -2.61
C ASP A 390 -2.17 13.69 -1.60
N LEU A 391 -1.59 12.50 -1.83
CA LEU A 391 -1.69 11.36 -0.92
C LEU A 391 -1.18 11.71 0.48
N MET A 392 0.03 12.26 0.58
CA MET A 392 0.67 12.56 1.87
C MET A 392 -0.03 13.69 2.61
N ILE A 393 -0.47 14.75 1.92
CA ILE A 393 -1.25 15.83 2.53
C ILE A 393 -2.56 15.28 3.10
N ARG A 394 -3.23 14.38 2.38
CA ARG A 394 -4.45 13.75 2.88
C ARG A 394 -4.17 12.91 4.12
N LEU A 395 -3.11 12.10 4.12
CA LEU A 395 -2.73 11.27 5.26
C LEU A 395 -2.39 12.12 6.49
N MET A 396 -1.58 13.16 6.33
CA MET A 396 -1.07 13.95 7.45
C MET A 396 -2.06 15.00 7.96
N TYR A 397 -2.79 15.67 7.06
CA TYR A 397 -3.63 16.83 7.43
C TYR A 397 -5.11 16.59 7.24
N ARG A 398 -5.52 15.50 6.59
CA ARG A 398 -6.93 15.13 6.34
C ARG A 398 -7.73 16.19 5.60
N LEU A 399 -7.06 17.08 4.86
CA LEU A 399 -7.70 18.16 4.13
C LEU A 399 -8.68 17.65 3.06
N PRO A 400 -9.79 18.35 2.83
CA PRO A 400 -10.68 18.09 1.70
C PRO A 400 -9.95 18.20 0.36
N PRO A 401 -10.39 17.49 -0.69
CA PRO A 401 -9.70 17.46 -1.98
C PRO A 401 -9.49 18.86 -2.59
N GLU A 402 -10.50 19.71 -2.55
CA GLU A 402 -10.47 21.06 -3.13
C GLU A 402 -9.47 21.95 -2.38
N VAL A 403 -9.37 21.80 -1.06
CA VAL A 403 -8.37 22.52 -0.26
C VAL A 403 -6.96 22.06 -0.59
N ARG A 404 -6.76 20.78 -0.94
CA ARG A 404 -5.46 20.27 -1.41
C ARG A 404 -5.09 20.74 -2.84
N GLY A 405 -5.97 21.45 -3.52
CA GLY A 405 -5.75 22.02 -4.84
C GLY A 405 -6.43 21.28 -5.99
N LEU A 406 -7.14 20.17 -5.73
CA LEU A 406 -7.89 19.44 -6.76
C LEU A 406 -9.15 20.21 -7.19
N VAL A 407 -9.62 19.92 -8.40
CA VAL A 407 -10.84 20.51 -8.98
C VAL A 407 -11.88 19.42 -9.18
N ARG A 408 -13.11 19.68 -8.74
CA ARG A 408 -14.26 18.78 -8.91
C ARG A 408 -15.06 19.15 -10.15
N ASP A 409 -15.31 18.17 -11.01
CA ASP A 409 -16.26 18.30 -12.11
C ASP A 409 -17.70 18.35 -11.55
N PRO A 410 -18.46 19.40 -11.80
CA PRO A 410 -19.81 19.56 -11.24
C PRO A 410 -20.83 18.55 -11.82
N LYS A 411 -20.58 18.00 -13.00
CA LYS A 411 -21.48 17.03 -13.65
C LYS A 411 -21.27 15.62 -13.07
N THR A 412 -20.03 15.20 -12.95
CA THR A 412 -19.68 13.83 -12.56
C THR A 412 -19.26 13.68 -11.10
N GLY A 413 -18.80 14.74 -10.45
CA GLY A 413 -18.24 14.69 -9.12
C GLY A 413 -16.78 14.17 -9.08
N ILE A 414 -16.19 13.82 -10.23
CA ILE A 414 -14.80 13.37 -10.35
C ILE A 414 -13.86 14.54 -10.06
N LEU A 415 -12.79 14.24 -9.33
CA LEU A 415 -11.72 15.18 -9.02
C LEU A 415 -10.57 15.01 -10.00
N SER A 416 -9.86 16.09 -10.31
CA SER A 416 -8.68 16.07 -11.19
C SER A 416 -7.63 17.08 -10.75
N PHE A 417 -6.41 16.90 -11.25
CA PHE A 417 -5.30 17.83 -11.06
C PHE A 417 -5.38 18.95 -12.09
N PRO A 418 -5.60 20.22 -11.69
CA PRO A 418 -5.52 21.35 -12.61
C PRO A 418 -4.07 21.69 -12.93
N THR A 419 -3.82 22.44 -14.01
CA THR A 419 -2.48 22.83 -14.44
C THR A 419 -1.73 23.69 -13.42
N ASP A 420 -2.45 24.39 -12.54
CA ASP A 420 -1.92 25.22 -11.46
C ASP A 420 -1.93 24.50 -10.09
N TYR A 421 -2.03 23.15 -10.07
CA TYR A 421 -2.12 22.36 -8.84
C TYR A 421 -0.99 22.67 -7.86
N ASP A 422 0.26 22.74 -8.32
CA ASP A 422 1.42 23.03 -7.46
C ASP A 422 1.26 24.36 -6.71
N GLN A 423 0.77 25.39 -7.38
CA GLN A 423 0.53 26.70 -6.75
C GLN A 423 -0.59 26.65 -5.71
N ARG A 424 -1.68 25.93 -6.02
CA ARG A 424 -2.82 25.75 -5.09
C ARG A 424 -2.40 24.99 -3.86
N MET A 425 -1.69 23.89 -4.04
CA MET A 425 -1.16 23.05 -2.96
C MET A 425 -0.22 23.87 -2.04
N LYS A 426 0.74 24.59 -2.61
CA LYS A 426 1.66 25.45 -1.84
C LYS A 426 0.93 26.52 -1.02
N ARG A 427 -0.11 27.12 -1.59
CA ARG A 427 -0.96 28.09 -0.87
C ARG A 427 -1.67 27.42 0.29
N ALA A 428 -2.33 26.26 0.08
CA ALA A 428 -2.99 25.54 1.13
C ALA A 428 -2.05 25.18 2.31
N LEU A 429 -0.82 24.77 2.00
CA LEU A 429 0.20 24.46 3.00
C LEU A 429 0.70 25.70 3.75
N GLN A 430 0.79 26.85 3.10
CA GLN A 430 1.11 28.13 3.73
C GLN A 430 0.00 28.60 4.67
N ASP A 431 -1.27 28.44 4.27
CA ASP A 431 -2.43 28.78 5.11
C ASP A 431 -2.45 27.91 6.37
N LEU A 432 -2.18 26.60 6.24
CA LEU A 432 -2.03 25.70 7.39
C LEU A 432 -0.93 26.16 8.36
N LYS A 433 0.24 26.56 7.86
CA LYS A 433 1.35 27.04 8.69
C LYS A 433 1.02 28.35 9.40
N SER A 434 0.26 29.24 8.74
CA SER A 434 -0.12 30.55 9.29
C SER A 434 -1.34 30.51 10.21
N GLY A 435 -1.97 29.33 10.39
CA GLY A 435 -3.21 29.18 11.17
C GLY A 435 -4.44 29.84 10.53
N ARG A 436 -4.36 30.20 9.24
CA ARG A 436 -5.49 30.80 8.50
C ARG A 436 -6.46 29.68 8.09
N PRO A 437 -7.78 29.92 8.13
CA PRO A 437 -8.74 28.96 7.60
C PRO A 437 -8.48 28.76 6.11
N SER A 438 -8.22 27.50 5.69
CA SER A 438 -7.99 27.13 4.31
C SER A 438 -9.27 27.39 3.51
N GLY A 439 -9.28 28.35 2.58
CA GLY A 439 -10.39 28.57 1.66
C GLY A 439 -11.08 29.94 1.77
N SER A 440 -10.40 30.97 2.25
CA SER A 440 -10.85 32.36 2.10
C SER A 440 -10.32 32.98 0.81
#